data_016d512f7e1fdbba11ee391a67515807
#
_entry.id   016d512f7e1fdbba11ee391a67515807
#
_cell.length_a   1.000
_cell.length_b   1.000
_cell.length_c   1.000
_cell.angle_alpha   90.00
_cell.angle_beta   90.00
_cell.angle_gamma   90.00
#
_symmetry.space_group_name_H-M   'P 1'
#
loop_
_entity.id
_entity.type
_entity.pdbx_description
1 polymer ?
#
loop_
_entity_poly.entity_id
_entity_poly.type
_entity_poly.pdbx_seq_one_letter_code
_entity_poly.pdbx_strand_id
1 'polypeptide(L)'
;QKVDLKKLAMMYNMADCTINISDAEGFGLATLESLSCGTPIIVNMTGGLQEQIKDGKQEFGIPLYPASRAVIGSQQIPWIYEDRLNEDDVVAALEKIFNMSKDERQKMGKNGRDHVMKNYNFENFGKTWVDTMTKLHEEEGSWDTRKYTKRWTLKEVA
;
A
#
# COMPACT_ATOMS: atom_id res chain seq x y z
N GLN A 1 12.47 -17.18 8.31
CA GLN A 1 11.90 -18.43 7.78
C GLN A 1 10.67 -18.11 6.96
N LYS A 2 10.57 -18.57 5.71
CA LYS A 2 9.43 -18.29 4.83
C LYS A 2 8.21 -19.07 5.33
N VAL A 3 7.12 -18.40 5.63
CA VAL A 3 5.88 -19.01 6.09
C VAL A 3 5.06 -19.40 4.87
N ASP A 4 4.45 -20.60 4.91
CA ASP A 4 3.50 -21.04 3.87
C ASP A 4 2.26 -20.13 3.85
N LEU A 5 1.71 -19.87 2.65
CA LEU A 5 0.59 -18.95 2.46
C LEU A 5 -0.66 -19.35 3.27
N LYS A 6 -0.93 -20.64 3.41
CA LYS A 6 -2.06 -21.10 4.23
C LYS A 6 -1.87 -20.78 5.71
N LYS A 7 -0.65 -20.99 6.22
CA LYS A 7 -0.31 -20.63 7.60
C LYS A 7 -0.37 -19.13 7.81
N LEU A 8 0.12 -18.34 6.86
CA LEU A 8 0.04 -16.88 6.92
C LEU A 8 -1.41 -16.42 6.99
N ALA A 9 -2.26 -16.93 6.11
CA ALA A 9 -3.70 -16.62 6.14
C ALA A 9 -4.36 -17.04 7.46
N MET A 10 -3.98 -18.18 8.03
CA MET A 10 -4.47 -18.59 9.35
C MET A 10 -4.05 -17.62 10.45
N MET A 11 -2.81 -17.11 10.42
CA MET A 11 -2.34 -16.11 11.39
C MET A 11 -3.16 -14.82 11.32
N TYR A 12 -3.43 -14.32 10.12
CA TYR A 12 -4.31 -13.16 9.95
C TYR A 12 -5.73 -13.42 10.47
N ASN A 13 -6.30 -14.58 10.15
CA ASN A 13 -7.67 -14.95 10.60
C ASN A 13 -7.77 -15.21 12.10
N MET A 14 -6.67 -15.47 12.81
CA MET A 14 -6.64 -15.62 14.27
C MET A 14 -6.61 -14.27 15.01
N ALA A 15 -6.25 -13.20 14.34
CA ALA A 15 -6.14 -11.88 14.93
C ALA A 15 -7.49 -11.13 14.87
N ASP A 16 -7.84 -10.45 15.96
CA ASP A 16 -8.97 -9.50 15.96
C ASP A 16 -8.66 -8.23 15.20
N CYS A 17 -7.38 -7.87 15.12
CA CYS A 17 -6.83 -6.75 14.38
C CYS A 17 -5.35 -6.96 14.13
N THR A 18 -4.83 -6.42 13.05
CA THR A 18 -3.39 -6.33 12.78
C THR A 18 -2.91 -4.90 12.84
N ILE A 19 -1.60 -4.69 12.88
CA ILE A 19 -0.99 -3.36 12.97
C ILE A 19 0.16 -3.26 11.97
N ASN A 20 0.17 -2.19 11.20
CA ASN A 20 1.31 -1.81 10.36
C ASN A 20 1.69 -0.35 10.65
N ILE A 21 2.72 -0.17 11.45
CA ILE A 21 3.24 1.14 11.87
C ILE A 21 4.62 1.42 11.28
N SER A 22 4.84 0.99 10.04
CA SER A 22 6.08 1.30 9.31
C SER A 22 6.29 2.81 9.22
N ASP A 23 7.52 3.26 9.49
CA ASP A 23 7.91 4.67 9.40
C ASP A 23 7.95 5.16 7.94
N ALA A 24 8.21 4.25 7.03
CA ALA A 24 8.17 4.45 5.59
C ALA A 24 7.79 3.14 4.90
N GLU A 25 6.86 3.22 3.96
CA GLU A 25 6.38 2.04 3.24
C GLU A 25 6.22 2.37 1.74
N GLY A 26 6.69 1.49 0.88
CA GLY A 26 6.47 1.62 -0.56
C GLY A 26 5.03 1.26 -0.93
N PHE A 27 4.70 -0.02 -0.84
CA PHE A 27 3.39 -0.53 -1.23
C PHE A 27 2.57 -1.09 -0.05
N GLY A 28 3.18 -1.90 0.84
CA GLY A 28 2.50 -2.42 2.02
C GLY A 28 1.73 -3.71 1.79
N LEU A 29 2.40 -4.77 1.36
CA LEU A 29 1.78 -6.09 1.11
C LEU A 29 1.06 -6.64 2.34
N ALA A 30 1.64 -6.48 3.52
CA ALA A 30 1.06 -6.99 4.78
C ALA A 30 -0.32 -6.39 5.06
N THR A 31 -0.56 -5.13 4.69
CA THR A 31 -1.87 -4.50 4.82
C THR A 31 -2.90 -5.15 3.90
N LEU A 32 -2.55 -5.36 2.63
CA LEU A 32 -3.45 -6.05 1.69
C LEU A 32 -3.71 -7.50 2.07
N GLU A 33 -2.71 -8.20 2.61
CA GLU A 33 -2.86 -9.57 3.13
C GLU A 33 -3.85 -9.63 4.29
N SER A 34 -3.75 -8.70 5.26
CA SER A 34 -4.68 -8.58 6.37
C SER A 34 -6.12 -8.32 5.88
N LEU A 35 -6.30 -7.32 5.03
CA LEU A 35 -7.60 -6.97 4.45
C LEU A 35 -8.15 -8.12 3.60
N SER A 36 -7.31 -8.83 2.83
CA SER A 36 -7.72 -10.01 2.05
C SER A 36 -8.28 -11.12 2.93
N CYS A 37 -7.77 -11.26 4.14
CA CYS A 37 -8.28 -12.20 5.14
C CYS A 37 -9.53 -11.69 5.87
N GLY A 38 -9.95 -10.43 5.63
CA GLY A 38 -11.06 -9.82 6.33
C GLY A 38 -10.73 -9.39 7.76
N THR A 39 -9.45 -9.24 8.07
CA THR A 39 -8.97 -8.80 9.38
C THR A 39 -8.76 -7.28 9.38
N PRO A 40 -9.41 -6.53 10.28
CA PRO A 40 -9.19 -5.10 10.43
C PRO A 40 -7.73 -4.78 10.72
N ILE A 41 -7.29 -3.58 10.35
CA ILE A 41 -5.90 -3.17 10.54
C ILE A 41 -5.79 -1.74 11.03
N ILE A 42 -4.82 -1.48 11.91
CA ILE A 42 -4.36 -0.14 12.28
C ILE A 42 -3.14 0.17 11.41
N VAL A 43 -3.12 1.30 10.73
CA VAL A 43 -2.11 1.59 9.71
C VAL A 43 -1.58 3.01 9.83
N ASN A 44 -0.25 3.16 9.83
CA ASN A 44 0.37 4.46 9.59
C ASN A 44 0.09 4.93 8.16
N MET A 45 -0.39 6.15 8.01
CA MET A 45 -0.78 6.77 6.72
C MET A 45 0.46 7.26 5.97
N THR A 46 1.33 6.32 5.59
CA THR A 46 2.57 6.57 4.84
C THR A 46 2.59 5.76 3.54
N GLY A 47 3.21 6.31 2.50
CA GLY A 47 3.38 5.64 1.21
C GLY A 47 2.08 5.06 0.65
N GLY A 48 2.15 3.84 0.11
CA GLY A 48 1.01 3.12 -0.49
C GLY A 48 -0.09 2.72 0.49
N LEU A 49 0.19 2.70 1.80
CA LEU A 49 -0.80 2.35 2.81
C LEU A 49 -2.00 3.30 2.82
N GLN A 50 -1.80 4.56 2.42
CA GLN A 50 -2.84 5.59 2.38
C GLN A 50 -4.00 5.23 1.44
N GLU A 51 -3.71 4.51 0.35
CA GLU A 51 -4.71 4.13 -0.66
C GLU A 51 -5.38 2.79 -0.34
N GLN A 52 -4.76 1.99 0.53
CA GLN A 52 -5.20 0.63 0.79
C GLN A 52 -6.34 0.55 1.80
N ILE A 53 -6.36 1.44 2.80
CA ILE A 53 -7.31 1.35 3.90
C ILE A 53 -8.49 2.30 3.80
N LYS A 54 -8.57 3.09 2.75
CA LYS A 54 -9.72 3.98 2.51
C LYS A 54 -10.05 4.14 1.03
N ASP A 55 -11.31 4.37 0.74
CA ASP A 55 -11.83 4.75 -0.57
C ASP A 55 -12.80 5.94 -0.37
N GLY A 56 -12.30 7.12 -0.68
CA GLY A 56 -13.04 8.36 -0.42
C GLY A 56 -13.36 8.55 1.07
N LYS A 57 -14.63 8.37 1.44
CA LYS A 57 -15.10 8.51 2.83
C LYS A 57 -15.15 7.20 3.61
N GLN A 58 -15.02 6.07 2.93
CA GLN A 58 -15.09 4.75 3.57
C GLN A 58 -13.70 4.33 4.04
N GLU A 59 -13.61 3.95 5.31
CA GLU A 59 -12.40 3.41 5.93
C GLU A 59 -12.54 1.90 6.12
N PHE A 60 -11.48 1.17 5.86
CA PHE A 60 -11.39 -0.29 5.99
C PHE A 60 -10.46 -0.74 7.11
N GLY A 61 -9.88 0.22 7.81
CA GLY A 61 -9.01 0.08 8.97
C GLY A 61 -9.01 1.36 9.78
N ILE A 62 -8.13 1.47 10.76
CA ILE A 62 -7.95 2.68 11.55
C ILE A 62 -6.69 3.40 11.07
N PRO A 63 -6.83 4.59 10.46
CA PRO A 63 -5.70 5.39 10.02
C PRO A 63 -5.00 6.04 11.22
N LEU A 64 -3.67 5.97 11.24
CA LEU A 64 -2.80 6.76 12.10
C LEU A 64 -2.12 7.81 11.24
N TYR A 65 -2.37 9.07 11.50
CA TYR A 65 -1.74 10.15 10.74
C TYR A 65 -0.41 10.53 11.38
N PRO A 66 0.67 10.63 10.60
CA PRO A 66 1.97 11.02 11.14
C PRO A 66 1.92 12.36 11.86
N ALA A 67 2.44 12.40 13.08
CA ALA A 67 2.54 13.63 13.87
C ALA A 67 3.72 14.51 13.43
N SER A 68 4.77 13.88 12.90
CA SER A 68 5.94 14.58 12.38
C SER A 68 6.65 13.74 11.33
N ARG A 69 7.60 14.38 10.63
CA ARG A 69 8.47 13.71 9.67
C ARG A 69 9.93 14.01 10.00
N ALA A 70 10.75 12.97 10.06
CA ALA A 70 12.18 13.08 10.24
C ALA A 70 12.90 12.89 8.91
N VAL A 71 13.95 13.67 8.68
CA VAL A 71 14.90 13.39 7.61
C VAL A 71 15.99 12.52 8.18
N ILE A 72 16.08 11.31 7.67
CA ILE A 72 17.19 10.41 7.96
C ILE A 72 17.94 10.12 6.67
N GLY A 73 19.08 9.53 6.77
CA GLY A 73 19.85 9.14 5.61
C GLY A 73 21.30 8.98 5.94
N SER A 74 22.06 8.52 4.96
CA SER A 74 23.50 8.42 5.00
C SER A 74 24.11 9.27 3.89
N GLN A 75 25.43 9.34 3.85
CA GLN A 75 26.12 10.01 2.75
C GLN A 75 25.83 9.38 1.37
N GLN A 76 25.57 8.07 1.35
CA GLN A 76 25.25 7.32 0.13
C GLN A 76 23.80 7.47 -0.29
N ILE A 77 22.88 7.61 0.68
CA ILE A 77 21.43 7.72 0.45
C ILE A 77 20.91 8.89 1.30
N PRO A 78 21.10 10.13 0.83
CA PRO A 78 20.62 11.30 1.54
C PRO A 78 19.11 11.48 1.37
N TRP A 79 18.50 12.28 2.22
CA TRP A 79 17.11 12.72 2.09
C TRP A 79 16.05 11.61 2.18
N ILE A 80 16.28 10.60 3.01
CA ILE A 80 15.23 9.65 3.38
C ILE A 80 14.32 10.32 4.39
N TYR A 81 13.01 10.31 4.11
CA TYR A 81 12.00 10.80 5.03
C TYR A 81 11.32 9.62 5.71
N GLU A 82 11.17 9.73 7.02
CA GLU A 82 10.42 8.79 7.83
C GLU A 82 9.33 9.50 8.60
N ASP A 83 8.15 8.93 8.58
CA ASP A 83 7.00 9.43 9.32
C ASP A 83 7.07 8.95 10.78
N ARG A 84 6.70 9.81 11.73
CA ARG A 84 6.71 9.51 13.15
C ARG A 84 5.29 9.61 13.68
N LEU A 85 4.87 8.58 14.41
CA LEU A 85 3.56 8.52 15.05
C LEU A 85 3.64 9.12 16.47
N ASN A 86 2.51 9.62 16.93
CA ASN A 86 2.31 9.98 18.33
C ASN A 86 1.83 8.75 19.11
N GLU A 87 2.35 8.55 20.31
CA GLU A 87 1.99 7.45 21.19
C GLU A 87 0.49 7.49 21.55
N ASP A 88 -0.03 8.68 21.88
CA ASP A 88 -1.44 8.84 22.26
C ASP A 88 -2.38 8.43 21.12
N ASP A 89 -2.03 8.72 19.87
CA ASP A 89 -2.83 8.33 18.69
C ASP A 89 -2.83 6.81 18.50
N VAL A 90 -1.69 6.16 18.76
CA VAL A 90 -1.58 4.69 18.69
C VAL A 90 -2.43 4.04 19.80
N VAL A 91 -2.35 4.57 21.01
CA VAL A 91 -3.17 4.11 22.14
C VAL A 91 -4.66 4.27 21.84
N ALA A 92 -5.07 5.45 21.36
CA ALA A 92 -6.46 5.72 20.98
C ALA A 92 -6.98 4.78 19.90
N ALA A 93 -6.14 4.44 18.90
CA ALA A 93 -6.49 3.48 17.86
C ALA A 93 -6.67 2.06 18.40
N LEU A 94 -5.80 1.63 19.32
CA LEU A 94 -5.92 0.34 20.02
C LEU A 94 -7.19 0.28 20.87
N GLU A 95 -7.47 1.32 21.65
CA GLU A 95 -8.69 1.43 22.45
C GLU A 95 -9.95 1.41 21.57
N LYS A 96 -9.92 2.09 20.41
CA LYS A 96 -11.02 2.07 19.45
C LYS A 96 -11.33 0.65 18.98
N ILE A 97 -10.34 -0.12 18.54
CA ILE A 97 -10.53 -1.51 18.13
C ILE A 97 -11.00 -2.39 19.29
N PHE A 98 -10.40 -2.21 20.47
CA PHE A 98 -10.75 -2.99 21.65
C PHE A 98 -12.23 -2.80 22.06
N ASN A 99 -12.73 -1.55 21.98
CA ASN A 99 -14.09 -1.21 22.35
C ASN A 99 -15.14 -1.50 21.25
N MET A 100 -14.68 -1.80 20.01
CA MET A 100 -15.61 -2.25 18.95
C MET A 100 -16.21 -3.60 19.29
N SER A 101 -17.49 -3.75 19.05
CA SER A 101 -18.14 -5.06 19.08
C SER A 101 -17.56 -6.01 18.02
N LYS A 102 -17.77 -7.30 18.20
CA LYS A 102 -17.38 -8.30 17.21
C LYS A 102 -17.98 -8.02 15.83
N ASP A 103 -19.25 -7.62 15.80
CA ASP A 103 -19.97 -7.35 14.54
C ASP A 103 -19.39 -6.11 13.81
N GLU A 104 -19.02 -5.08 14.55
CA GLU A 104 -18.36 -3.90 13.97
C GLU A 104 -17.00 -4.26 13.37
N ARG A 105 -16.16 -5.02 14.08
CA ARG A 105 -14.87 -5.50 13.56
C ARG A 105 -15.06 -6.38 12.32
N GLN A 106 -16.02 -7.29 12.33
CA GLN A 106 -16.33 -8.15 11.18
C GLN A 106 -16.82 -7.34 9.98
N LYS A 107 -17.66 -6.34 10.21
CA LYS A 107 -18.13 -5.44 9.16
C LYS A 107 -17.00 -4.65 8.55
N MET A 108 -16.09 -4.09 9.38
CA MET A 108 -14.91 -3.37 8.92
C MET A 108 -14.01 -4.30 8.08
N GLY A 109 -13.69 -5.48 8.58
CA GLY A 109 -12.88 -6.46 7.88
C GLY A 109 -13.49 -6.92 6.55
N LYS A 110 -14.82 -7.16 6.53
CA LYS A 110 -15.53 -7.49 5.29
C LYS A 110 -15.42 -6.38 4.26
N ASN A 111 -15.64 -5.15 4.67
CA ASN A 111 -15.53 -4.00 3.76
C ASN A 111 -14.11 -3.87 3.19
N GLY A 112 -13.08 -4.09 4.03
CA GLY A 112 -11.69 -4.11 3.60
C GLY A 112 -11.41 -5.22 2.59
N ARG A 113 -11.90 -6.43 2.84
CA ARG A 113 -11.80 -7.55 1.90
C ARG A 113 -12.48 -7.24 0.57
N ASP A 114 -13.69 -6.71 0.60
CA ASP A 114 -14.43 -6.36 -0.61
C ASP A 114 -13.67 -5.29 -1.43
N HIS A 115 -13.07 -4.31 -0.75
CA HIS A 115 -12.21 -3.30 -1.38
C HIS A 115 -10.98 -3.91 -2.06
N VAL A 116 -10.27 -4.81 -1.38
CA VAL A 116 -9.09 -5.49 -1.96
C VAL A 116 -9.49 -6.35 -3.15
N MET A 117 -10.54 -7.15 -3.01
CA MET A 117 -11.03 -8.02 -4.10
C MET A 117 -11.46 -7.23 -5.33
N LYS A 118 -11.98 -6.03 -5.15
CA LYS A 118 -12.40 -5.15 -6.25
C LYS A 118 -11.22 -4.45 -6.90
N ASN A 119 -10.27 -3.91 -6.13
CA ASN A 119 -9.30 -2.94 -6.63
C ASN A 119 -7.88 -3.53 -6.81
N TYR A 120 -7.52 -4.57 -6.05
CA TYR A 120 -6.17 -5.14 -6.01
C TYR A 120 -6.12 -6.59 -6.51
N ASN A 121 -6.99 -6.93 -7.49
CA ASN A 121 -6.98 -8.26 -8.11
C ASN A 121 -6.08 -8.30 -9.34
N PHE A 122 -5.61 -9.51 -9.67
CA PHE A 122 -4.66 -9.71 -10.77
C PHE A 122 -5.25 -9.41 -12.15
N GLU A 123 -6.55 -9.59 -12.33
CA GLU A 123 -7.24 -9.31 -13.60
C GLU A 123 -7.21 -7.80 -13.90
N ASN A 124 -7.61 -6.97 -12.92
CA ASN A 124 -7.55 -5.51 -13.04
C ASN A 124 -6.11 -5.02 -13.24
N PHE A 125 -5.16 -5.59 -12.50
CA PHE A 125 -3.75 -5.27 -12.65
C PHE A 125 -3.27 -5.55 -14.07
N GLY A 126 -3.51 -6.76 -14.58
CA GLY A 126 -3.12 -7.15 -15.93
C GLY A 126 -3.75 -6.27 -17.00
N LYS A 127 -5.07 -6.02 -16.89
CA LYS A 127 -5.78 -5.14 -17.82
C LYS A 127 -5.20 -3.73 -17.83
N THR A 128 -5.01 -3.13 -16.63
CA THR A 128 -4.46 -1.77 -16.52
C THR A 128 -3.07 -1.66 -17.15
N TRP A 129 -2.21 -2.67 -16.93
CA TRP A 129 -0.90 -2.71 -17.57
C TRP A 129 -0.97 -2.79 -19.10
N VAL A 130 -1.78 -3.70 -19.63
CA VAL A 130 -1.96 -3.85 -21.08
C VAL A 130 -2.48 -2.55 -21.69
N ASP A 131 -3.55 -1.97 -21.12
CA ASP A 131 -4.14 -0.72 -21.60
C ASP A 131 -3.13 0.43 -21.56
N THR A 132 -2.37 0.56 -20.46
CA THR A 132 -1.36 1.62 -20.30
C THR A 132 -0.21 1.46 -21.30
N MET A 133 0.33 0.25 -21.44
CA MET A 133 1.42 -0.01 -22.38
C MET A 133 0.98 0.16 -23.84
N THR A 134 -0.24 -0.26 -24.19
CA THR A 134 -0.81 -0.06 -25.51
C THR A 134 -0.96 1.43 -25.82
N LYS A 135 -1.57 2.18 -24.91
CA LYS A 135 -1.73 3.62 -25.03
C LYS A 135 -0.38 4.33 -25.21
N LEU A 136 0.61 4.04 -24.38
CA LEU A 136 1.95 4.62 -24.50
C LEU A 136 2.60 4.27 -25.84
N HIS A 137 2.44 3.04 -26.31
CA HIS A 137 2.96 2.65 -27.63
C HIS A 137 2.29 3.41 -28.78
N GLU A 138 0.98 3.60 -28.73
CA GLU A 138 0.22 4.36 -29.74
C GLU A 138 0.55 5.85 -29.74
N GLU A 139 0.69 6.45 -28.55
CA GLU A 139 0.96 7.89 -28.38
C GLU A 139 2.43 8.23 -28.62
N GLU A 140 3.37 7.48 -28.08
CA GLU A 140 4.80 7.80 -28.06
C GLU A 140 5.62 7.00 -29.08
N GLY A 141 5.10 5.88 -29.55
CA GLY A 141 5.79 4.93 -30.43
C GLY A 141 6.67 3.94 -29.66
N SER A 142 7.40 3.10 -30.42
CA SER A 142 8.38 2.15 -29.90
C SER A 142 9.78 2.76 -29.81
N TRP A 143 10.77 1.97 -29.40
CA TRP A 143 12.17 2.36 -29.49
C TRP A 143 12.56 2.87 -30.89
N ASP A 144 12.04 2.25 -31.93
CA ASP A 144 12.37 2.58 -33.32
C ASP A 144 11.52 3.71 -33.92
N THR A 145 10.30 3.90 -33.43
CA THR A 145 9.29 4.80 -34.00
C THR A 145 8.91 5.95 -33.08
N ARG A 146 9.74 6.29 -32.09
CA ARG A 146 9.46 7.40 -31.14
C ARG A 146 9.11 8.70 -31.85
N LYS A 147 8.00 9.30 -31.46
CA LYS A 147 7.48 10.50 -32.12
C LYS A 147 8.19 11.78 -31.74
N TYR A 148 8.66 11.89 -30.49
CA TYR A 148 9.16 13.15 -29.92
C TYR A 148 10.63 13.14 -29.54
N THR A 149 11.32 12.02 -29.69
CA THR A 149 12.73 11.86 -29.32
C THR A 149 13.59 11.70 -30.55
N LYS A 150 14.55 12.59 -30.78
CA LYS A 150 15.55 12.37 -31.84
C LYS A 150 16.46 11.21 -31.41
N ARG A 151 16.66 10.24 -32.32
CA ARG A 151 17.74 9.28 -32.19
C ARG A 151 19.07 10.03 -32.08
N TRP A 152 19.81 9.76 -31.02
CA TRP A 152 21.16 10.27 -30.94
C TRP A 152 22.12 9.25 -31.61
N THR A 153 23.04 9.80 -32.39
CA THR A 153 24.06 9.01 -33.06
C THR A 153 25.38 9.23 -32.34
N LEU A 154 26.09 8.14 -32.05
CA LEU A 154 27.49 8.24 -31.63
C LEU A 154 28.29 8.85 -32.80
N LYS A 155 28.93 9.98 -32.57
CA LYS A 155 29.94 10.50 -33.48
C LYS A 155 31.33 10.09 -32.93
N GLU A 156 32.09 9.36 -33.72
CA GLU A 156 33.49 9.15 -33.47
C GLU A 156 34.16 10.51 -33.60
N VAL A 157 34.84 10.97 -32.58
CA VAL A 157 35.67 12.18 -32.61
C VAL A 157 37.08 11.70 -32.86
N ALA A 158 37.61 11.94 -34.07
CA ALA A 158 38.97 11.67 -34.42
C ALA A 158 39.96 12.61 -33.70
#